data_82b1f42d8fa541b6dd32bc1bf6a6575e
#
_entry.id   82b1f42d8fa541b6dd32bc1bf6a6575e
#
_cell.length_a   1.000
_cell.length_b   1.000
_cell.length_c   1.000
_cell.angle_alpha   90.00
_cell.angle_beta   90.00
_cell.angle_gamma   90.00
#
_symmetry.space_group_name_H-M   'P 1'
#
loop_
_entity.id
_entity.type
_entity.pdbx_description
1 polymer ?
#
loop_
_entity_poly.entity_id
_entity_poly.type
_entity_poly.pdbx_seq_one_letter_code
_entity_poly.pdbx_strand_id
1 'polypeptide(L)'
;MSPAGGPPPAAFAEGWAAGRPQVVVRRLVDDLETPVSAFLKVGHGRRHAFLLESVEGGAVNGRYSIITREPDAVWRCRDGRAELSRGDGVFQPEPDDALTSLRRLMAASRLDLPDGLPPMAAGLFGVFGYDMVRLLEPLGPANPDPLDLPDAVLTRPTLVAIFDSVKHEIVLVSAAYPDGGLDADAAFAAAEARLDAFETDLRRPLPALPEAIEAPAPAFASPVDQAGFGDMVARAKDYIAAGDIFQVVLSHRFAAQWDGDPFAFYRSLRRRNPSPYLFFLDFGDFQMAGSSPEILMRLKDGRVTIRPLAGTRARGETPEADRALEADLLADPKERAEHLMLLDLGRNDVGRVSAPGTVEVMESFRVERYSSVMHIVS
;
A
#
# COMPACT_ATOMS: atom_id res chain seq x y z
N MET A 1 -19.20 -16.47 21.65
CA MET A 1 -19.13 -17.54 20.63
C MET A 1 -20.54 -17.69 20.07
N SER A 2 -20.82 -17.15 18.88
CA SER A 2 -22.04 -17.51 18.17
C SER A 2 -21.85 -18.91 17.60
N PRO A 3 -22.87 -19.78 17.63
CA PRO A 3 -22.74 -21.13 17.07
C PRO A 3 -22.60 -21.02 15.55
N ALA A 4 -21.59 -21.65 15.00
CA ALA A 4 -21.45 -21.85 13.54
C ALA A 4 -22.70 -22.57 13.02
N GLY A 5 -23.43 -21.95 12.06
CA GLY A 5 -24.55 -22.57 11.34
C GLY A 5 -25.95 -22.05 11.61
N GLY A 6 -26.11 -20.87 12.22
CA GLY A 6 -27.41 -20.20 12.32
C GLY A 6 -27.76 -19.44 11.03
N PRO A 7 -29.06 -19.08 10.82
CA PRO A 7 -29.47 -18.24 9.70
C PRO A 7 -28.78 -16.85 9.78
N PRO A 8 -28.58 -16.18 8.62
CA PRO A 8 -27.98 -14.86 8.60
C PRO A 8 -28.83 -13.87 9.40
N PRO A 9 -28.22 -12.85 10.03
CA PRO A 9 -28.96 -11.75 10.60
C PRO A 9 -29.90 -11.12 9.56
N ALA A 10 -31.09 -10.67 9.99
CA ALA A 10 -32.08 -10.08 9.08
C ALA A 10 -31.48 -8.95 8.22
N ALA A 11 -30.67 -8.08 8.82
CA ALA A 11 -30.00 -6.99 8.10
C ALA A 11 -29.06 -7.48 6.99
N PHE A 12 -28.36 -8.62 7.18
CA PHE A 12 -27.52 -9.23 6.17
C PHE A 12 -28.39 -9.75 5.00
N ALA A 13 -29.44 -10.51 5.32
CA ALA A 13 -30.35 -11.09 4.32
C ALA A 13 -31.07 -9.99 3.50
N GLU A 14 -31.57 -8.93 4.13
CA GLU A 14 -32.18 -7.79 3.47
C GLU A 14 -31.20 -7.03 2.56
N GLY A 15 -29.97 -6.79 3.05
CA GLY A 15 -28.93 -6.17 2.25
C GLY A 15 -28.54 -7.00 1.04
N TRP A 16 -28.42 -8.32 1.22
CA TRP A 16 -28.11 -9.27 0.16
C TRP A 16 -29.21 -9.33 -0.91
N ALA A 17 -30.48 -9.42 -0.47
CA ALA A 17 -31.64 -9.40 -1.38
C ALA A 17 -31.74 -8.10 -2.20
N ALA A 18 -31.22 -6.99 -1.65
CA ALA A 18 -31.11 -5.71 -2.34
C ALA A 18 -29.88 -5.61 -3.27
N GLY A 19 -29.12 -6.69 -3.44
CA GLY A 19 -27.91 -6.73 -4.28
C GLY A 19 -26.72 -5.94 -3.69
N ARG A 20 -26.73 -5.69 -2.38
CA ARG A 20 -25.64 -4.93 -1.72
C ARG A 20 -24.63 -5.89 -1.08
N PRO A 21 -23.31 -5.63 -1.25
CA PRO A 21 -22.29 -6.36 -0.52
C PRO A 21 -22.50 -6.26 1.00
N GLN A 22 -22.14 -7.33 1.71
CA GLN A 22 -22.31 -7.46 3.15
C GLN A 22 -21.01 -7.81 3.84
N VAL A 23 -20.91 -7.57 5.15
CA VAL A 23 -19.77 -8.00 5.98
C VAL A 23 -20.24 -8.80 7.18
N VAL A 24 -19.41 -9.76 7.57
CA VAL A 24 -19.46 -10.42 8.87
C VAL A 24 -18.22 -10.01 9.65
N VAL A 25 -18.41 -9.56 10.88
CA VAL A 25 -17.34 -8.98 11.70
C VAL A 25 -17.18 -9.77 12.99
N ARG A 26 -15.93 -10.07 13.33
CA ARG A 26 -15.59 -10.73 14.61
C ARG A 26 -14.44 -9.96 15.27
N ARG A 27 -14.49 -9.81 16.60
CA ARG A 27 -13.44 -9.15 17.37
C ARG A 27 -12.77 -10.15 18.29
N LEU A 28 -11.46 -10.15 18.30
CA LEU A 28 -10.62 -11.00 19.15
C LEU A 28 -9.78 -10.08 20.03
N VAL A 29 -9.49 -10.53 21.25
CA VAL A 29 -8.48 -9.89 22.09
C VAL A 29 -7.11 -10.18 21.52
N ASP A 30 -6.27 -9.16 21.41
CA ASP A 30 -4.91 -9.23 20.89
C ASP A 30 -3.90 -8.77 21.96
N ASP A 31 -3.48 -9.69 22.78
CA ASP A 31 -2.46 -9.48 23.80
C ASP A 31 -1.21 -10.38 23.61
N LEU A 32 -1.24 -11.29 22.65
CA LEU A 32 -0.18 -12.28 22.42
C LEU A 32 0.38 -12.31 21.00
N GLU A 33 -0.32 -11.74 20.03
CA GLU A 33 0.08 -11.77 18.64
C GLU A 33 0.66 -10.42 18.19
N THR A 34 1.59 -10.49 17.25
CA THR A 34 2.03 -9.33 16.49
C THR A 34 1.56 -9.47 15.03
N PRO A 35 1.41 -8.39 14.26
CA PRO A 35 1.07 -8.50 12.84
C PRO A 35 2.03 -9.44 12.07
N VAL A 36 3.31 -9.46 12.43
CA VAL A 36 4.32 -10.35 11.83
C VAL A 36 4.11 -11.81 12.22
N SER A 37 3.87 -12.11 13.52
CA SER A 37 3.60 -13.48 13.96
C SER A 37 2.31 -14.03 13.36
N ALA A 38 1.29 -13.20 13.32
CA ALA A 38 0.03 -13.54 12.68
C ALA A 38 0.22 -13.81 11.17
N PHE A 39 0.92 -12.92 10.44
CA PHE A 39 1.16 -13.13 9.01
C PHE A 39 1.92 -14.43 8.73
N LEU A 40 2.91 -14.78 9.54
CA LEU A 40 3.61 -16.07 9.43
C LEU A 40 2.67 -17.28 9.56
N LYS A 41 1.61 -17.16 10.37
CA LYS A 41 0.64 -18.24 10.58
C LYS A 41 -0.45 -18.28 9.49
N VAL A 42 -0.93 -17.11 9.06
CA VAL A 42 -2.14 -17.01 8.25
C VAL A 42 -1.90 -16.60 6.79
N GLY A 43 -0.78 -15.94 6.47
CA GLY A 43 -0.53 -15.33 5.16
C GLY A 43 0.72 -15.82 4.45
N HIS A 44 1.77 -16.21 5.17
CA HIS A 44 3.05 -16.59 4.58
C HIS A 44 2.90 -17.76 3.61
N GLY A 45 3.47 -17.60 2.40
CA GLY A 45 3.37 -18.59 1.33
C GLY A 45 1.98 -18.71 0.68
N ARG A 46 1.06 -17.81 0.98
CA ARG A 46 -0.27 -17.76 0.35
C ARG A 46 -0.30 -16.64 -0.70
N ARG A 47 -0.65 -17.01 -1.92
CA ARG A 47 -0.89 -16.04 -3.01
C ARG A 47 -1.91 -14.98 -2.58
N HIS A 48 -1.65 -13.73 -2.92
CA HIS A 48 -2.53 -12.58 -2.65
C HIS A 48 -2.78 -12.35 -1.14
N ALA A 49 -1.84 -12.79 -0.29
CA ALA A 49 -1.82 -12.39 1.11
C ALA A 49 -0.91 -11.16 1.27
N PHE A 50 -1.44 -10.09 1.84
CA PHE A 50 -0.73 -8.84 2.03
C PHE A 50 -0.64 -8.49 3.51
N LEU A 51 0.49 -7.91 3.91
CA LEU A 51 0.70 -7.29 5.22
C LEU A 51 1.00 -5.81 5.00
N LEU A 52 0.21 -4.95 5.63
CA LEU A 52 0.39 -3.51 5.64
C LEU A 52 0.56 -3.07 7.10
N GLU A 53 1.64 -2.36 7.40
CA GLU A 53 1.92 -1.87 8.76
C GLU A 53 2.21 -0.37 8.73
N SER A 54 1.98 0.30 9.84
CA SER A 54 2.35 1.70 10.03
C SER A 54 3.28 1.86 11.22
N VAL A 55 4.23 2.79 11.11
CA VAL A 55 5.10 3.23 12.23
C VAL A 55 5.07 4.75 12.29
N GLU A 56 4.62 5.31 13.41
CA GLU A 56 4.57 6.76 13.61
C GLU A 56 5.86 7.26 14.28
N GLY A 57 6.43 8.34 13.75
CA GLY A 57 7.61 9.01 14.34
C GLY A 57 8.88 8.16 14.45
N GLY A 58 8.97 7.07 13.68
CA GLY A 58 10.16 6.20 13.64
C GLY A 58 10.42 5.34 14.87
N ALA A 59 9.63 5.48 15.94
CA ALA A 59 9.80 4.76 17.22
C ALA A 59 8.52 4.15 17.78
N VAL A 60 7.34 4.57 17.32
CA VAL A 60 6.05 4.12 17.82
C VAL A 60 5.30 3.42 16.70
N ASN A 61 4.77 2.21 16.95
CA ASN A 61 3.90 1.55 16.00
C ASN A 61 2.66 2.41 15.73
N GLY A 62 2.29 2.57 14.47
CA GLY A 62 1.03 3.16 14.10
C GLY A 62 -0.15 2.36 14.64
N ARG A 63 -1.32 2.99 14.68
CA ARG A 63 -2.48 2.36 15.31
C ARG A 63 -2.91 1.06 14.63
N TYR A 64 -2.88 1.01 13.29
CA TYR A 64 -3.42 -0.12 12.55
C TYR A 64 -2.36 -0.85 11.74
N SER A 65 -2.40 -2.19 11.83
CA SER A 65 -1.77 -3.08 10.86
C SER A 65 -2.82 -3.98 10.25
N ILE A 66 -2.64 -4.38 8.99
CA ILE A 66 -3.68 -5.05 8.21
C ILE A 66 -3.09 -6.28 7.52
N ILE A 67 -3.80 -7.40 7.62
CA ILE A 67 -3.56 -8.58 6.80
C ILE A 67 -4.77 -8.79 5.91
N THR A 68 -4.56 -8.94 4.59
CA THR A 68 -5.61 -9.30 3.64
C THR A 68 -5.33 -10.67 3.04
N ARG A 69 -6.38 -11.43 2.73
CA ARG A 69 -6.26 -12.73 2.04
C ARG A 69 -7.54 -13.16 1.34
N GLU A 70 -7.43 -14.26 0.58
CA GLU A 70 -8.55 -14.93 -0.10
C GLU A 70 -9.37 -13.98 -0.99
N PRO A 71 -8.76 -13.35 -2.00
CA PRO A 71 -9.51 -12.49 -2.89
C PRO A 71 -10.48 -13.31 -3.74
N ASP A 72 -11.71 -12.82 -3.90
CA ASP A 72 -12.68 -13.33 -4.86
C ASP A 72 -12.55 -12.68 -6.25
N ALA A 73 -11.82 -11.59 -6.34
CA ALA A 73 -11.49 -10.91 -7.58
C ALA A 73 -10.05 -10.40 -7.57
N VAL A 74 -9.34 -10.64 -8.66
CA VAL A 74 -8.00 -10.08 -8.93
C VAL A 74 -8.07 -9.39 -10.28
N TRP A 75 -7.93 -8.07 -10.27
CA TRP A 75 -7.85 -7.25 -11.46
C TRP A 75 -6.39 -6.92 -11.75
N ARG A 76 -5.98 -7.00 -13.00
CA ARG A 76 -4.66 -6.54 -13.43
C ARG A 76 -4.73 -5.73 -14.73
N CYS A 77 -3.80 -4.83 -14.89
CA CYS A 77 -3.54 -4.11 -16.12
C CYS A 77 -2.17 -4.52 -16.66
N ARG A 78 -2.11 -4.80 -17.95
CA ARG A 78 -0.86 -5.09 -18.68
C ARG A 78 -0.95 -4.42 -20.05
N ASP A 79 0.03 -3.61 -20.41
CA ASP A 79 0.06 -2.86 -21.67
C ASP A 79 -1.25 -2.10 -21.93
N GLY A 80 -1.79 -1.47 -20.88
CA GLY A 80 -3.04 -0.69 -20.95
C GLY A 80 -4.31 -1.51 -21.10
N ARG A 81 -4.24 -2.84 -21.03
CA ARG A 81 -5.40 -3.75 -21.12
C ARG A 81 -5.73 -4.35 -19.76
N ALA A 82 -7.01 -4.37 -19.43
CA ALA A 82 -7.48 -4.94 -18.19
C ALA A 82 -7.86 -6.40 -18.35
N GLU A 83 -7.57 -7.18 -17.32
CA GLU A 83 -7.99 -8.57 -17.16
C GLU A 83 -8.49 -8.78 -15.73
N LEU A 84 -9.49 -9.64 -15.56
CA LEU A 84 -10.09 -9.97 -14.27
C LEU A 84 -10.13 -11.48 -14.06
N SER A 85 -9.68 -11.94 -12.89
CA SER A 85 -9.90 -13.31 -12.40
C SER A 85 -10.91 -13.29 -11.26
N ARG A 86 -11.82 -14.25 -11.24
CA ARG A 86 -12.90 -14.41 -10.24
C ARG A 86 -12.62 -15.54 -9.26
N GLY A 87 -11.43 -15.57 -8.67
CA GLY A 87 -11.05 -16.54 -7.63
C GLY A 87 -10.53 -17.91 -8.14
N ASP A 88 -10.69 -18.21 -9.41
CA ASP A 88 -10.21 -19.43 -10.06
C ASP A 88 -8.76 -19.35 -10.57
N GLY A 89 -8.15 -18.17 -10.48
CA GLY A 89 -6.80 -17.89 -10.99
C GLY A 89 -6.74 -17.72 -12.51
N VAL A 90 -7.85 -17.85 -13.24
CA VAL A 90 -7.92 -17.67 -14.68
C VAL A 90 -8.28 -16.22 -15.00
N PHE A 91 -7.40 -15.51 -15.71
CA PHE A 91 -7.65 -14.15 -16.13
C PHE A 91 -8.42 -14.09 -17.43
N GLN A 92 -9.52 -13.35 -17.43
CA GLN A 92 -10.33 -13.09 -18.61
C GLN A 92 -10.15 -11.62 -19.02
N PRO A 93 -9.97 -11.34 -20.32
CA PRO A 93 -9.91 -9.95 -20.80
C PRO A 93 -11.19 -9.20 -20.47
N GLU A 94 -11.05 -7.97 -20.00
CA GLU A 94 -12.17 -7.07 -19.77
C GLU A 94 -12.57 -6.38 -21.07
N PRO A 95 -13.88 -6.20 -21.32
CA PRO A 95 -14.36 -5.63 -22.58
C PRO A 95 -14.11 -4.11 -22.71
N ASP A 96 -13.96 -3.43 -21.58
CA ASP A 96 -13.75 -1.98 -21.53
C ASP A 96 -12.26 -1.63 -21.45
N ASP A 97 -11.92 -0.35 -21.66
CA ASP A 97 -10.60 0.16 -21.34
C ASP A 97 -10.27 -0.05 -19.86
N ALA A 98 -8.97 -0.05 -19.52
CA ALA A 98 -8.50 -0.41 -18.19
C ALA A 98 -9.08 0.49 -17.08
N LEU A 99 -9.20 1.80 -17.30
CA LEU A 99 -9.73 2.71 -16.28
C LEU A 99 -11.24 2.55 -16.09
N THR A 100 -11.99 2.29 -17.16
CA THR A 100 -13.43 2.02 -17.11
C THR A 100 -13.70 0.70 -16.40
N SER A 101 -12.94 -0.36 -16.75
CA SER A 101 -13.01 -1.65 -16.05
C SER A 101 -12.71 -1.51 -14.55
N LEU A 102 -11.65 -0.77 -14.20
CA LEU A 102 -11.31 -0.52 -12.79
C LEU A 102 -12.43 0.20 -12.04
N ARG A 103 -12.98 1.27 -12.63
CA ARG A 103 -14.11 1.99 -12.02
C ARG A 103 -15.33 1.10 -11.81
N ARG A 104 -15.61 0.20 -12.74
CA ARG A 104 -16.68 -0.79 -12.60
C ARG A 104 -16.42 -1.73 -11.43
N LEU A 105 -15.19 -2.28 -11.31
CA LEU A 105 -14.81 -3.12 -10.18
C LEU A 105 -14.90 -2.36 -8.85
N MET A 106 -14.43 -1.12 -8.80
CA MET A 106 -14.54 -0.27 -7.61
C MET A 106 -16.00 -0.06 -7.20
N ALA A 107 -16.88 0.23 -8.17
CA ALA A 107 -18.31 0.41 -7.91
C ALA A 107 -18.96 -0.88 -7.39
N ALA A 108 -18.63 -2.03 -7.98
CA ALA A 108 -19.12 -3.35 -7.54
C ALA A 108 -18.55 -3.78 -6.17
N SER A 109 -17.42 -3.20 -5.77
CA SER A 109 -16.76 -3.48 -4.48
C SER A 109 -17.18 -2.50 -3.38
N ARG A 110 -18.05 -1.53 -3.70
CA ARG A 110 -18.50 -0.52 -2.72
C ARG A 110 -19.32 -1.20 -1.63
N LEU A 111 -18.94 -0.95 -0.39
CA LEU A 111 -19.51 -1.59 0.77
C LEU A 111 -19.75 -0.53 1.86
N ASP A 112 -20.96 -0.57 2.44
CA ASP A 112 -21.30 0.27 3.60
C ASP A 112 -20.78 -0.41 4.85
N LEU A 113 -19.70 0.11 5.41
CA LEU A 113 -19.08 -0.44 6.61
C LEU A 113 -19.91 -0.09 7.85
N PRO A 114 -20.15 -1.06 8.75
CA PRO A 114 -20.74 -0.77 10.06
C PRO A 114 -19.92 0.28 10.83
N ASP A 115 -20.61 1.06 11.66
CA ASP A 115 -19.99 2.06 12.53
C ASP A 115 -18.88 1.47 13.38
N GLY A 116 -17.79 2.21 13.51
CA GLY A 116 -16.64 1.84 14.31
C GLY A 116 -15.64 0.89 13.63
N LEU A 117 -15.85 0.55 12.36
CA LEU A 117 -14.81 -0.08 11.55
C LEU A 117 -13.96 0.97 10.85
N PRO A 118 -12.64 0.76 10.77
CA PRO A 118 -11.78 1.64 9.99
C PRO A 118 -12.05 1.46 8.48
N PRO A 119 -11.85 2.51 7.64
CA PRO A 119 -12.16 2.47 6.22
C PRO A 119 -11.47 1.35 5.43
N MET A 120 -10.30 0.89 5.92
CA MET A 120 -9.53 -0.19 5.31
C MET A 120 -10.09 -1.59 5.61
N ALA A 121 -11.24 -1.71 6.25
CA ALA A 121 -11.86 -3.00 6.57
C ALA A 121 -12.36 -3.76 5.33
N ALA A 122 -12.52 -3.10 4.20
CA ALA A 122 -12.86 -3.70 2.91
C ALA A 122 -12.37 -2.80 1.77
N GLY A 123 -12.35 -3.33 0.54
CA GLY A 123 -11.97 -2.58 -0.65
C GLY A 123 -11.01 -3.33 -1.55
N LEU A 124 -10.29 -2.59 -2.38
CA LEU A 124 -9.26 -3.12 -3.27
C LEU A 124 -7.88 -2.80 -2.70
N PHE A 125 -7.00 -3.80 -2.72
CA PHE A 125 -5.63 -3.70 -2.23
C PHE A 125 -4.66 -4.16 -3.31
N GLY A 126 -3.54 -3.46 -3.47
CA GLY A 126 -2.55 -3.85 -4.47
C GLY A 126 -1.61 -2.71 -4.85
N VAL A 127 -1.19 -2.70 -6.11
CA VAL A 127 -0.18 -1.78 -6.61
C VAL A 127 -0.59 -1.18 -7.96
N PHE A 128 -0.26 0.11 -8.13
CA PHE A 128 -0.16 0.77 -9.42
C PHE A 128 1.31 1.03 -9.73
N GLY A 129 1.80 0.49 -10.83
CA GLY A 129 3.11 0.82 -11.36
C GLY A 129 3.13 2.21 -12.01
N TYR A 130 4.34 2.73 -12.25
CA TYR A 130 4.53 4.05 -12.83
C TYR A 130 3.85 4.20 -14.21
N ASP A 131 3.91 3.17 -15.04
CA ASP A 131 3.41 3.22 -16.41
C ASP A 131 1.87 3.31 -16.54
N MET A 132 1.13 3.14 -15.42
CA MET A 132 -0.31 3.48 -15.38
C MET A 132 -0.59 4.95 -15.75
N VAL A 133 0.39 5.84 -15.60
CA VAL A 133 0.27 7.24 -16.02
C VAL A 133 0.02 7.37 -17.53
N ARG A 134 0.46 6.39 -18.35
CA ARG A 134 0.24 6.36 -19.80
C ARG A 134 -1.22 6.25 -20.21
N LEU A 135 -2.08 5.81 -19.30
CA LEU A 135 -3.54 5.81 -19.51
C LEU A 135 -4.15 7.21 -19.35
N LEU A 136 -3.41 8.17 -18.80
CA LEU A 136 -3.88 9.51 -18.47
C LEU A 136 -3.13 10.61 -19.23
N GLU A 137 -1.83 10.41 -19.47
CA GLU A 137 -0.94 11.42 -20.06
C GLU A 137 -0.26 10.88 -21.32
N PRO A 138 -0.17 11.68 -22.40
CA PRO A 138 0.46 11.29 -23.65
C PRO A 138 1.99 11.28 -23.49
N LEU A 139 2.54 10.19 -23.03
CA LEU A 139 3.98 9.98 -22.95
C LEU A 139 4.52 9.36 -24.24
N GLY A 140 5.80 9.58 -24.51
CA GLY A 140 6.51 8.93 -25.63
C GLY A 140 6.53 7.40 -25.50
N PRO A 141 7.19 6.69 -26.43
CA PRO A 141 7.27 5.23 -26.38
C PRO A 141 7.78 4.73 -25.03
N ALA A 142 7.22 3.60 -24.57
CA ALA A 142 7.68 2.95 -23.35
C ALA A 142 9.11 2.42 -23.53
N ASN A 143 9.89 2.48 -22.47
CA ASN A 143 11.16 1.77 -22.41
C ASN A 143 10.93 0.25 -22.39
N PRO A 144 11.93 -0.56 -22.80
CA PRO A 144 11.84 -2.01 -22.65
C PRO A 144 11.54 -2.41 -21.21
N ASP A 145 10.59 -3.32 -21.03
CA ASP A 145 10.27 -3.90 -19.73
C ASP A 145 10.86 -5.31 -19.59
N PRO A 146 12.06 -5.45 -19.01
CA PRO A 146 12.71 -6.74 -18.84
C PRO A 146 12.17 -7.54 -17.63
N LEU A 147 11.29 -6.98 -16.82
CA LEU A 147 10.66 -7.67 -15.68
C LEU A 147 9.34 -8.32 -16.08
N ASP A 148 8.72 -7.84 -17.14
CA ASP A 148 7.41 -8.30 -17.62
C ASP A 148 6.35 -8.37 -16.51
N LEU A 149 6.32 -7.35 -15.65
CA LEU A 149 5.34 -7.25 -14.58
C LEU A 149 4.08 -6.52 -15.07
N PRO A 150 2.89 -6.83 -14.51
CA PRO A 150 1.71 -6.03 -14.77
C PRO A 150 1.90 -4.55 -14.37
N ASP A 151 1.32 -3.62 -15.16
CA ASP A 151 1.30 -2.20 -14.84
C ASP A 151 0.54 -1.92 -13.53
N ALA A 152 -0.47 -2.74 -13.22
CA ALA A 152 -1.17 -2.71 -11.95
C ALA A 152 -1.76 -4.09 -11.61
N VAL A 153 -1.85 -4.38 -10.32
CA VAL A 153 -2.58 -5.54 -9.78
C VAL A 153 -3.35 -5.10 -8.54
N LEU A 154 -4.65 -5.34 -8.54
CA LEU A 154 -5.54 -5.07 -7.40
C LEU A 154 -6.30 -6.33 -7.04
N THR A 155 -6.35 -6.65 -5.77
CA THR A 155 -7.12 -7.76 -5.21
C THR A 155 -8.32 -7.23 -4.45
N ARG A 156 -9.45 -7.93 -4.51
CA ARG A 156 -10.62 -7.72 -3.65
C ARG A 156 -10.64 -8.83 -2.59
N PRO A 157 -10.00 -8.62 -1.43
CA PRO A 157 -9.96 -9.65 -0.40
C PRO A 157 -11.35 -9.89 0.18
N THR A 158 -11.66 -11.15 0.43
CA THR A 158 -12.86 -11.54 1.19
C THR A 158 -12.61 -11.62 2.68
N LEU A 159 -11.35 -11.53 3.10
CA LEU A 159 -10.95 -11.53 4.51
C LEU A 159 -9.90 -10.46 4.77
N VAL A 160 -10.20 -9.61 5.75
CA VAL A 160 -9.30 -8.56 6.25
C VAL A 160 -9.19 -8.69 7.77
N ALA A 161 -7.97 -8.81 8.28
CA ALA A 161 -7.68 -8.76 9.72
C ALA A 161 -6.98 -7.45 10.06
N ILE A 162 -7.55 -6.69 10.98
CA ILE A 162 -7.07 -5.37 11.40
C ILE A 162 -6.62 -5.45 12.85
N PHE A 163 -5.33 -5.22 13.07
CA PHE A 163 -4.73 -5.12 14.39
C PHE A 163 -4.83 -3.68 14.87
N ASP A 164 -5.58 -3.43 15.95
CA ASP A 164 -5.67 -2.12 16.61
C ASP A 164 -4.76 -2.12 17.84
N SER A 165 -3.56 -1.55 17.72
CA SER A 165 -2.56 -1.50 18.79
C SER A 165 -2.99 -0.66 20.01
N VAL A 166 -3.98 0.23 19.85
CA VAL A 166 -4.50 1.07 20.92
C VAL A 166 -5.56 0.33 21.76
N LYS A 167 -6.38 -0.47 21.08
CA LYS A 167 -7.44 -1.24 21.74
C LYS A 167 -7.03 -2.65 22.11
N HIS A 168 -5.86 -3.10 21.65
CA HIS A 168 -5.38 -4.48 21.82
C HIS A 168 -6.42 -5.49 21.30
N GLU A 169 -6.93 -5.26 20.11
CA GLU A 169 -7.89 -6.14 19.46
C GLU A 169 -7.52 -6.44 18.01
N ILE A 170 -7.88 -7.62 17.54
CA ILE A 170 -7.90 -7.97 16.11
C ILE A 170 -9.35 -7.93 15.65
N VAL A 171 -9.65 -7.09 14.69
CA VAL A 171 -10.95 -7.04 14.05
C VAL A 171 -10.87 -7.83 12.75
N LEU A 172 -11.57 -8.96 12.71
CA LEU A 172 -11.71 -9.79 11.51
C LEU A 172 -12.95 -9.34 10.75
N VAL A 173 -12.81 -9.08 9.47
CA VAL A 173 -13.89 -8.68 8.56
C VAL A 173 -13.92 -9.63 7.39
N SER A 174 -15.01 -10.38 7.25
CA SER A 174 -15.25 -11.21 6.08
C SER A 174 -16.30 -10.54 5.19
N ALA A 175 -15.87 -10.08 4.00
CA ALA A 175 -16.73 -9.46 3.01
C ALA A 175 -17.36 -10.51 2.10
N ALA A 176 -18.63 -10.30 1.74
CA ALA A 176 -19.38 -11.10 0.79
C ALA A 176 -19.96 -10.19 -0.30
N TYR A 177 -19.79 -10.60 -1.56
CA TYR A 177 -20.21 -9.83 -2.73
C TYR A 177 -21.26 -10.59 -3.53
N PRO A 178 -22.42 -9.97 -3.89
CA PRO A 178 -23.53 -10.67 -4.57
C PRO A 178 -23.21 -11.16 -5.98
N ASP A 179 -22.15 -10.61 -6.61
CA ASP A 179 -21.71 -11.00 -7.95
C ASP A 179 -21.11 -12.43 -8.04
N GLY A 180 -20.95 -13.12 -6.90
CA GLY A 180 -20.51 -14.51 -6.80
C GLY A 180 -21.61 -15.57 -6.99
N GLY A 181 -22.88 -15.19 -7.17
CA GLY A 181 -23.99 -16.11 -7.47
C GLY A 181 -24.50 -16.96 -6.29
N LEU A 182 -24.06 -16.67 -5.05
CA LEU A 182 -24.54 -17.33 -3.84
C LEU A 182 -25.87 -16.71 -3.38
N ASP A 183 -26.71 -17.49 -2.71
CA ASP A 183 -27.81 -16.95 -1.92
C ASP A 183 -27.33 -16.38 -0.58
N ALA A 184 -28.21 -15.73 0.18
CA ALA A 184 -27.85 -15.07 1.44
C ALA A 184 -27.32 -16.03 2.50
N ASP A 185 -27.94 -17.21 2.61
CA ASP A 185 -27.57 -18.24 3.59
C ASP A 185 -26.17 -18.80 3.30
N ALA A 186 -25.93 -19.17 2.04
CA ALA A 186 -24.63 -19.67 1.59
C ALA A 186 -23.53 -18.61 1.68
N ALA A 187 -23.82 -17.35 1.35
CA ALA A 187 -22.89 -16.25 1.45
C ALA A 187 -22.49 -15.95 2.91
N PHE A 188 -23.46 -15.94 3.81
CA PHE A 188 -23.24 -15.76 5.23
C PHE A 188 -22.42 -16.92 5.82
N ALA A 189 -22.81 -18.17 5.53
CA ALA A 189 -22.09 -19.36 5.99
C ALA A 189 -20.65 -19.39 5.49
N ALA A 190 -20.41 -19.00 4.24
CA ALA A 190 -19.06 -18.90 3.68
C ALA A 190 -18.23 -17.80 4.38
N ALA A 191 -18.85 -16.67 4.74
CA ALA A 191 -18.19 -15.61 5.47
C ALA A 191 -17.80 -16.05 6.90
N GLU A 192 -18.69 -16.71 7.63
CA GLU A 192 -18.39 -17.29 8.96
C GLU A 192 -17.28 -18.34 8.86
N ALA A 193 -17.34 -19.24 7.89
CA ALA A 193 -16.33 -20.29 7.71
C ALA A 193 -14.92 -19.70 7.47
N ARG A 194 -14.80 -18.56 6.74
CA ARG A 194 -13.52 -17.85 6.57
C ARG A 194 -13.00 -17.30 7.89
N LEU A 195 -13.88 -16.74 8.72
CA LEU A 195 -13.49 -16.24 10.05
C LEU A 195 -13.02 -17.38 10.96
N ASP A 196 -13.72 -18.51 10.98
CA ASP A 196 -13.37 -19.71 11.75
C ASP A 196 -12.02 -20.29 11.30
N ALA A 197 -11.79 -20.36 9.99
CA ALA A 197 -10.54 -20.83 9.42
C ALA A 197 -9.37 -19.91 9.81
N PHE A 198 -9.56 -18.59 9.76
CA PHE A 198 -8.56 -17.63 10.16
C PHE A 198 -8.19 -17.76 11.64
N GLU A 199 -9.18 -17.85 12.53
CA GLU A 199 -8.94 -18.06 13.96
C GLU A 199 -8.20 -19.38 14.22
N THR A 200 -8.56 -20.43 13.48
CA THR A 200 -7.89 -21.74 13.59
C THR A 200 -6.42 -21.62 13.17
N ASP A 201 -6.15 -20.96 12.04
CA ASP A 201 -4.78 -20.70 11.58
C ASP A 201 -4.00 -19.84 12.60
N LEU A 202 -4.62 -18.81 13.16
CA LEU A 202 -3.99 -17.91 14.13
C LEU A 202 -3.57 -18.62 15.42
N ARG A 203 -4.35 -19.63 15.86
CA ARG A 203 -4.03 -20.44 17.06
C ARG A 203 -2.92 -21.45 16.85
N ARG A 204 -2.45 -21.68 15.62
CA ARG A 204 -1.33 -22.58 15.37
C ARG A 204 -0.04 -22.04 16.00
N PRO A 205 0.90 -22.91 16.38
CA PRO A 205 2.22 -22.47 16.78
C PRO A 205 2.90 -21.73 15.61
N LEU A 206 3.83 -20.84 15.93
CA LEU A 206 4.67 -20.22 14.90
C LEU A 206 5.37 -21.31 14.08
N PRO A 207 5.41 -21.22 12.76
CA PRO A 207 6.20 -22.13 11.94
C PRO A 207 7.68 -22.00 12.30
N ALA A 208 8.41 -23.10 12.17
CA ALA A 208 9.86 -23.06 12.30
C ALA A 208 10.41 -22.08 11.24
N LEU A 209 11.09 -21.06 11.71
CA LEU A 209 11.74 -20.12 10.79
C LEU A 209 13.02 -20.79 10.26
N PRO A 210 13.35 -20.59 8.97
CA PRO A 210 14.64 -21.05 8.45
C PRO A 210 15.76 -20.43 9.28
N GLU A 211 16.80 -21.23 9.54
CA GLU A 211 18.01 -20.72 10.17
C GLU A 211 18.59 -19.58 9.32
N ALA A 212 19.18 -18.59 9.99
CA ALA A 212 19.84 -17.51 9.29
C ALA A 212 20.97 -18.08 8.43
N ILE A 213 20.86 -17.95 7.13
CA ILE A 213 21.93 -18.34 6.21
C ILE A 213 22.96 -17.22 6.25
N GLU A 214 24.15 -17.50 6.72
CA GLU A 214 25.32 -16.64 6.48
C GLU A 214 25.70 -16.76 5.01
N ALA A 215 25.06 -15.95 4.17
CA ALA A 215 25.42 -15.83 2.77
C ALA A 215 26.30 -14.58 2.58
N PRO A 216 27.26 -14.59 1.66
CA PRO A 216 27.97 -13.38 1.28
C PRO A 216 26.97 -12.35 0.74
N ALA A 217 27.28 -11.07 0.91
CA ALA A 217 26.45 -9.99 0.35
C ALA A 217 26.26 -10.22 -1.16
N PRO A 218 25.03 -10.18 -1.67
CA PRO A 218 24.77 -10.42 -3.08
C PRO A 218 25.46 -9.35 -3.93
N ALA A 219 26.01 -9.75 -5.08
CA ALA A 219 26.54 -8.82 -6.06
C ALA A 219 25.37 -8.12 -6.78
N PHE A 220 25.32 -6.81 -6.71
CA PHE A 220 24.33 -6.01 -7.42
C PHE A 220 24.78 -5.70 -8.84
N ALA A 221 23.89 -5.91 -9.80
CA ALA A 221 24.05 -5.49 -11.18
C ALA A 221 23.08 -4.33 -11.50
N SER A 222 23.54 -3.39 -12.32
CA SER A 222 22.72 -2.30 -12.86
C SER A 222 22.88 -2.24 -14.38
N PRO A 223 21.82 -1.98 -15.15
CA PRO A 223 21.91 -1.75 -16.60
C PRO A 223 22.61 -0.41 -16.93
N VAL A 224 22.76 0.48 -15.96
CA VAL A 224 23.41 1.79 -16.10
C VAL A 224 24.63 1.81 -15.19
N ASP A 225 25.80 1.99 -15.75
CA ASP A 225 27.05 2.18 -14.99
C ASP A 225 27.18 3.62 -14.48
N GLN A 226 28.24 3.88 -13.73
CA GLN A 226 28.49 5.20 -13.14
C GLN A 226 28.66 6.29 -14.21
N ALA A 227 29.31 6.01 -15.33
CA ALA A 227 29.51 6.97 -16.41
C ALA A 227 28.18 7.30 -17.09
N GLY A 228 27.40 6.28 -17.47
CA GLY A 228 26.08 6.46 -18.06
C GLY A 228 25.11 7.23 -17.16
N PHE A 229 25.14 6.97 -15.84
CA PHE A 229 24.34 7.77 -14.88
C PHE A 229 24.82 9.22 -14.82
N GLY A 230 26.16 9.46 -14.87
CA GLY A 230 26.75 10.79 -14.98
C GLY A 230 26.28 11.57 -16.22
N ASP A 231 26.22 10.90 -17.36
CA ASP A 231 25.71 11.50 -18.62
C ASP A 231 24.21 11.84 -18.51
N MET A 232 23.40 11.01 -17.87
CA MET A 232 21.99 11.30 -17.61
C MET A 232 21.85 12.56 -16.74
N VAL A 233 22.67 12.70 -15.70
CA VAL A 233 22.68 13.89 -14.83
C VAL A 233 23.10 15.14 -15.61
N ALA A 234 24.14 15.07 -16.46
CA ALA A 234 24.58 16.18 -17.28
C ALA A 234 23.44 16.67 -18.21
N ARG A 235 22.78 15.75 -18.93
CA ARG A 235 21.64 16.10 -19.78
C ARG A 235 20.47 16.69 -19.00
N ALA A 236 20.17 16.17 -17.81
CA ALA A 236 19.12 16.73 -16.95
C ALA A 236 19.43 18.19 -16.56
N LYS A 237 20.71 18.51 -16.26
CA LYS A 237 21.15 19.88 -15.98
C LYS A 237 21.03 20.79 -17.19
N ASP A 238 21.30 20.28 -18.40
CA ASP A 238 21.11 21.05 -19.63
C ASP A 238 19.63 21.40 -19.86
N TYR A 239 18.70 20.47 -19.63
CA TYR A 239 17.25 20.75 -19.69
C TYR A 239 16.80 21.78 -18.67
N ILE A 240 17.35 21.73 -17.44
CA ILE A 240 17.08 22.74 -16.40
C ILE A 240 17.60 24.12 -16.86
N ALA A 241 18.83 24.17 -17.40
CA ALA A 241 19.43 25.42 -17.87
C ALA A 241 18.69 26.01 -19.09
N ALA A 242 18.13 25.16 -19.94
CA ALA A 242 17.28 25.55 -21.08
C ALA A 242 15.88 26.04 -20.66
N GLY A 243 15.46 25.76 -19.43
CA GLY A 243 14.13 26.10 -18.94
C GLY A 243 13.03 25.09 -19.32
N ASP A 244 13.43 23.91 -19.81
CA ASP A 244 12.49 22.84 -20.20
C ASP A 244 11.87 22.15 -18.98
N ILE A 245 12.62 22.04 -17.88
CA ILE A 245 12.18 21.44 -16.62
C ILE A 245 12.76 22.22 -15.42
N PHE A 246 12.12 22.12 -14.28
CA PHE A 246 12.63 22.63 -12.99
C PHE A 246 13.36 21.55 -12.19
N GLN A 247 12.87 20.30 -12.29
CA GLN A 247 13.38 19.14 -11.57
C GLN A 247 13.12 17.86 -12.37
N VAL A 248 13.97 16.86 -12.18
CA VAL A 248 13.74 15.49 -12.64
C VAL A 248 14.39 14.51 -11.68
N VAL A 249 13.68 13.41 -11.40
CA VAL A 249 14.23 12.28 -10.66
C VAL A 249 14.70 11.23 -11.64
N LEU A 250 16.02 11.02 -11.69
CA LEU A 250 16.61 9.98 -12.51
C LEU A 250 16.57 8.66 -11.76
N SER A 251 15.96 7.66 -12.38
CA SER A 251 15.80 6.33 -11.82
C SER A 251 16.78 5.35 -12.45
N HIS A 252 17.37 4.47 -11.64
CA HIS A 252 18.02 3.30 -12.15
C HIS A 252 17.83 2.09 -11.23
N ARG A 253 17.85 0.89 -11.79
CA ARG A 253 17.54 -0.34 -11.07
C ARG A 253 18.81 -1.09 -10.71
N PHE A 254 18.84 -1.61 -9.49
CA PHE A 254 19.78 -2.63 -9.07
C PHE A 254 19.09 -3.98 -9.00
N ALA A 255 19.74 -5.02 -9.50
CA ALA A 255 19.27 -6.39 -9.43
C ALA A 255 20.32 -7.27 -8.76
N ALA A 256 19.88 -8.21 -7.97
CA ALA A 256 20.74 -9.21 -7.34
C ALA A 256 20.01 -10.55 -7.25
N GLN A 257 20.74 -11.65 -7.33
CA GLN A 257 20.20 -12.97 -7.04
C GLN A 257 19.88 -13.06 -5.54
N TRP A 258 18.67 -13.51 -5.24
CA TRP A 258 18.22 -13.73 -3.88
C TRP A 258 17.53 -15.09 -3.74
N ASP A 259 18.09 -15.96 -2.91
CA ASP A 259 17.57 -17.30 -2.69
C ASP A 259 16.91 -17.47 -1.31
N GLY A 260 16.78 -16.37 -0.57
CA GLY A 260 16.16 -16.35 0.76
C GLY A 260 14.64 -16.17 0.70
N ASP A 261 13.99 -16.31 1.86
CA ASP A 261 12.58 -16.02 2.02
C ASP A 261 12.30 -14.51 1.87
N PRO A 262 11.47 -14.08 0.91
CA PRO A 262 11.11 -12.66 0.71
C PRO A 262 10.49 -12.01 1.95
N PHE A 263 9.75 -12.76 2.77
CA PHE A 263 9.20 -12.23 4.01
C PHE A 263 10.27 -12.02 5.08
N ALA A 264 11.32 -12.84 5.11
CA ALA A 264 12.49 -12.60 5.97
C ALA A 264 13.23 -11.31 5.57
N PHE A 265 13.32 -11.00 4.27
CA PHE A 265 13.82 -9.73 3.77
C PHE A 265 12.96 -8.56 4.28
N TYR A 266 11.62 -8.64 4.14
CA TYR A 266 10.71 -7.63 4.67
C TYR A 266 10.90 -7.41 6.18
N ARG A 267 11.01 -8.50 6.98
CA ARG A 267 11.25 -8.41 8.42
C ARG A 267 12.57 -7.71 8.77
N SER A 268 13.59 -7.87 7.95
CA SER A 268 14.85 -7.13 8.08
C SER A 268 14.69 -5.67 7.70
N LEU A 269 14.04 -5.38 6.58
CA LEU A 269 13.77 -4.02 6.09
C LEU A 269 13.02 -3.17 7.12
N ARG A 270 11.91 -3.68 7.67
CA ARG A 270 11.08 -2.97 8.66
C ARG A 270 11.81 -2.62 9.95
N ARG A 271 12.83 -3.38 10.32
CA ARG A 271 13.68 -3.12 11.49
C ARG A 271 14.76 -2.08 11.22
N ARG A 272 15.30 -2.07 10.01
CA ARG A 272 16.38 -1.17 9.63
C ARG A 272 15.88 0.19 9.17
N ASN A 273 14.72 0.23 8.55
CA ASN A 273 14.11 1.44 8.02
C ASN A 273 12.61 1.49 8.38
N PRO A 274 12.26 1.70 9.66
CA PRO A 274 10.88 1.86 10.05
C PRO A 274 10.33 3.17 9.44
N SER A 275 9.16 3.07 8.80
CA SER A 275 8.50 4.18 8.10
C SER A 275 6.99 4.11 8.28
N PRO A 276 6.26 5.23 8.07
CA PRO A 276 4.81 5.26 8.21
C PRO A 276 4.05 4.23 7.35
N TYR A 277 4.63 3.80 6.23
CA TYR A 277 4.00 2.86 5.31
C TYR A 277 4.95 1.71 4.99
N LEU A 278 4.76 0.61 5.72
CA LEU A 278 5.48 -0.64 5.51
C LEU A 278 4.53 -1.63 4.85
N PHE A 279 5.01 -2.38 3.88
CA PHE A 279 4.18 -3.35 3.20
C PHE A 279 4.97 -4.58 2.73
N PHE A 280 4.29 -5.71 2.76
CA PHE A 280 4.66 -6.93 2.08
C PHE A 280 3.45 -7.44 1.30
N LEU A 281 3.58 -7.52 -0.01
CA LEU A 281 2.52 -7.90 -0.93
C LEU A 281 2.97 -9.15 -1.70
N ASP A 282 2.29 -10.28 -1.49
CA ASP A 282 2.55 -11.52 -2.23
C ASP A 282 1.50 -11.68 -3.34
N PHE A 283 1.91 -11.46 -4.58
CA PHE A 283 1.06 -11.66 -5.75
C PHE A 283 1.15 -13.09 -6.32
N GLY A 284 1.98 -13.96 -5.71
CA GLY A 284 2.23 -15.32 -6.13
C GLY A 284 3.39 -15.43 -7.13
N ASP A 285 3.32 -14.76 -8.26
CA ASP A 285 4.37 -14.79 -9.28
C ASP A 285 5.53 -13.85 -8.93
N PHE A 286 5.26 -12.83 -8.16
CA PHE A 286 6.25 -11.91 -7.59
C PHE A 286 5.79 -11.39 -6.22
N GLN A 287 6.74 -10.90 -5.43
CA GLN A 287 6.48 -10.25 -4.14
C GLN A 287 7.05 -8.84 -4.13
N MET A 288 6.40 -7.96 -3.36
CA MET A 288 6.89 -6.61 -3.11
C MET A 288 7.05 -6.39 -1.61
N ALA A 289 8.22 -5.92 -1.21
CA ALA A 289 8.49 -5.47 0.16
C ALA A 289 8.91 -4.01 0.12
N GLY A 290 8.30 -3.15 0.92
CA GLY A 290 8.59 -1.73 0.89
C GLY A 290 8.48 -1.04 2.25
N SER A 291 9.18 0.09 2.31
CA SER A 291 9.18 1.02 3.44
C SER A 291 9.16 2.43 2.86
N SER A 292 8.04 3.13 2.98
CA SER A 292 7.84 4.46 2.41
C SER A 292 7.51 5.50 3.50
N PRO A 293 8.12 6.69 3.46
CA PRO A 293 7.79 7.78 4.37
C PRO A 293 6.57 8.59 3.92
N GLU A 294 6.14 8.49 2.67
CA GLU A 294 5.27 9.45 2.01
C GLU A 294 4.06 8.79 1.38
N ILE A 295 2.91 9.46 1.47
CA ILE A 295 1.71 9.12 0.70
C ILE A 295 1.78 9.77 -0.69
N LEU A 296 1.34 9.07 -1.72
CA LEU A 296 1.09 9.70 -3.01
C LEU A 296 -0.13 10.62 -2.93
N MET A 297 -1.24 10.09 -2.43
CA MET A 297 -2.51 10.82 -2.29
C MET A 297 -3.41 10.08 -1.29
N ARG A 298 -4.23 10.83 -0.56
CA ARG A 298 -5.30 10.29 0.27
C ARG A 298 -6.62 10.97 -0.08
N LEU A 299 -7.64 10.17 -0.37
CA LEU A 299 -9.03 10.63 -0.48
C LEU A 299 -9.83 10.09 0.71
N LYS A 300 -10.38 10.96 1.53
CA LYS A 300 -11.24 10.59 2.66
C LYS A 300 -12.34 11.62 2.84
N ASP A 301 -13.58 11.16 3.00
CA ASP A 301 -14.75 12.00 3.25
C ASP A 301 -14.88 13.15 2.21
N GLY A 302 -14.61 12.86 0.93
CA GLY A 302 -14.63 13.84 -0.15
C GLY A 302 -13.45 14.82 -0.17
N ARG A 303 -12.48 14.69 0.73
CA ARG A 303 -11.28 15.52 0.78
C ARG A 303 -10.06 14.77 0.22
N VAL A 304 -9.48 15.34 -0.83
CA VAL A 304 -8.17 14.90 -1.38
C VAL A 304 -7.06 15.58 -0.60
N THR A 305 -6.08 14.81 -0.15
CA THR A 305 -4.89 15.32 0.56
C THR A 305 -3.65 14.77 -0.13
N ILE A 306 -2.70 15.64 -0.43
CA ILE A 306 -1.33 15.30 -0.77
C ILE A 306 -0.42 15.94 0.26
N ARG A 307 0.77 15.38 0.42
CA ARG A 307 1.67 15.80 1.49
C ARG A 307 3.11 15.79 0.96
N PRO A 308 3.50 16.86 0.26
CA PRO A 308 4.86 16.98 -0.29
C PRO A 308 5.89 16.99 0.84
N LEU A 309 6.96 16.25 0.61
CA LEU A 309 8.07 16.07 1.52
C LEU A 309 9.36 16.40 0.77
N ALA A 310 10.09 17.43 1.22
CA ALA A 310 11.34 17.84 0.62
C ALA A 310 12.25 18.53 1.64
N GLY A 311 13.51 18.71 1.25
CA GLY A 311 14.53 19.21 2.18
C GLY A 311 14.94 18.16 3.19
N THR A 312 16.23 17.95 3.37
CA THR A 312 16.72 16.85 4.21
C THR A 312 17.89 17.30 5.07
N ARG A 313 17.87 16.91 6.35
CA ARG A 313 19.06 16.92 7.23
C ARG A 313 19.11 15.59 7.96
N ALA A 314 20.32 15.15 8.28
CA ALA A 314 20.52 14.02 9.18
C ALA A 314 20.00 14.35 10.58
N ARG A 315 19.70 13.33 11.38
CA ARG A 315 19.37 13.50 12.80
C ARG A 315 20.60 13.91 13.59
N GLY A 316 20.41 14.77 14.56
CA GLY A 316 21.43 15.13 15.51
C GLY A 316 21.66 14.04 16.57
N GLU A 317 22.91 13.89 17.04
CA GLU A 317 23.24 12.93 18.10
C GLU A 317 22.67 13.32 19.47
N THR A 318 22.38 14.60 19.67
CA THR A 318 21.73 15.12 20.88
C THR A 318 20.49 15.94 20.53
N PRO A 319 19.54 16.12 21.45
CA PRO A 319 18.38 16.98 21.22
C PRO A 319 18.72 18.41 20.83
N GLU A 320 19.86 18.96 21.30
CA GLU A 320 20.37 20.30 20.98
C GLU A 320 20.87 20.36 19.54
N ALA A 321 21.67 19.36 19.13
CA ALA A 321 22.15 19.22 17.75
C ALA A 321 21.00 19.00 16.77
N ASP A 322 20.00 18.21 17.16
CA ASP A 322 18.81 17.95 16.35
C ASP A 322 18.01 19.25 16.11
N ARG A 323 17.82 20.08 17.13
CA ARG A 323 17.18 21.39 16.98
C ARG A 323 18.01 22.39 16.14
N ALA A 324 19.33 22.33 16.24
CA ALA A 324 20.21 23.18 15.43
C ALA A 324 20.11 22.79 13.94
N LEU A 325 20.08 21.51 13.63
CA LEU A 325 19.90 21.00 12.26
C LEU A 325 18.50 21.34 11.70
N GLU A 326 17.45 21.31 12.52
CA GLU A 326 16.12 21.78 12.12
C GLU A 326 16.13 23.28 11.77
N ALA A 327 16.74 24.09 12.60
CA ALA A 327 16.85 25.53 12.35
C ALA A 327 17.66 25.82 11.07
N ASP A 328 18.75 25.08 10.85
CA ASP A 328 19.56 25.16 9.63
C ASP A 328 18.73 24.75 8.38
N LEU A 329 17.98 23.64 8.45
CA LEU A 329 17.12 23.19 7.38
C LEU A 329 16.06 24.24 7.01
N LEU A 330 15.41 24.83 8.00
CA LEU A 330 14.37 25.85 7.77
C LEU A 330 14.94 27.19 7.29
N ALA A 331 16.22 27.47 7.56
CA ALA A 331 16.89 28.68 7.10
C ALA A 331 17.52 28.54 5.71
N ASP A 332 17.70 27.33 5.20
CA ASP A 332 18.35 27.05 3.92
C ASP A 332 17.48 27.53 2.73
N PRO A 333 17.92 28.53 1.94
CA PRO A 333 17.11 29.05 0.84
C PRO A 333 16.85 28.02 -0.27
N LYS A 334 17.79 27.12 -0.53
CA LYS A 334 17.66 26.09 -1.55
C LYS A 334 16.59 25.05 -1.15
N GLU A 335 16.69 24.52 0.06
CA GLU A 335 15.73 23.52 0.57
C GLU A 335 14.31 24.11 0.65
N ARG A 336 14.20 25.39 1.04
CA ARG A 336 12.91 26.09 1.04
C ARG A 336 12.34 26.30 -0.36
N ALA A 337 13.18 26.67 -1.34
CA ALA A 337 12.73 26.85 -2.73
C ALA A 337 12.27 25.53 -3.36
N GLU A 338 13.00 24.44 -3.10
CA GLU A 338 12.60 23.10 -3.54
C GLU A 338 11.26 22.69 -2.92
N HIS A 339 11.11 22.87 -1.62
CA HIS A 339 9.86 22.55 -0.93
C HIS A 339 8.67 23.38 -1.44
N LEU A 340 8.89 24.69 -1.66
CA LEU A 340 7.85 25.56 -2.24
C LEU A 340 7.43 25.12 -3.63
N MET A 341 8.37 24.67 -4.46
CA MET A 341 8.08 24.13 -5.80
C MET A 341 7.19 22.89 -5.71
N LEU A 342 7.49 21.95 -4.80
CA LEU A 342 6.68 20.75 -4.60
C LEU A 342 5.31 21.07 -3.97
N LEU A 343 5.23 22.03 -3.09
CA LEU A 343 3.96 22.51 -2.53
C LEU A 343 3.07 23.12 -3.64
N ASP A 344 3.64 23.91 -4.55
CA ASP A 344 2.91 24.49 -5.67
C ASP A 344 2.47 23.42 -6.69
N LEU A 345 3.32 22.45 -6.98
CA LEU A 345 2.96 21.26 -7.77
C LEU A 345 1.77 20.53 -7.15
N GLY A 346 1.84 20.24 -5.85
CA GLY A 346 0.79 19.58 -5.12
C GLY A 346 -0.53 20.37 -5.12
N ARG A 347 -0.46 21.67 -4.95
CA ARG A 347 -1.63 22.57 -5.06
C ARG A 347 -2.28 22.45 -6.46
N ASN A 348 -1.48 22.39 -7.51
CA ASN A 348 -1.96 22.23 -8.87
C ASN A 348 -2.63 20.86 -9.09
N ASP A 349 -2.02 19.77 -8.61
CA ASP A 349 -2.55 18.41 -8.76
C ASP A 349 -3.89 18.24 -8.04
N VAL A 350 -4.01 18.73 -6.81
CA VAL A 350 -5.28 18.75 -6.08
C VAL A 350 -6.29 19.63 -6.78
N GLY A 351 -5.86 20.79 -7.33
CA GLY A 351 -6.73 21.75 -8.03
C GLY A 351 -7.42 21.15 -9.27
N ARG A 352 -6.78 20.18 -9.95
CA ARG A 352 -7.36 19.48 -11.12
C ARG A 352 -8.62 18.67 -10.80
N VAL A 353 -8.79 18.25 -9.55
CA VAL A 353 -9.89 17.37 -9.11
C VAL A 353 -10.78 17.99 -8.04
N SER A 354 -10.49 19.19 -7.59
CA SER A 354 -11.23 19.91 -6.54
C SER A 354 -12.15 20.98 -7.10
N ALA A 355 -13.19 21.33 -6.35
CA ALA A 355 -14.03 22.48 -6.68
C ALA A 355 -13.20 23.77 -6.62
N PRO A 356 -13.42 24.73 -7.54
CA PRO A 356 -12.69 26.00 -7.52
C PRO A 356 -12.78 26.72 -6.17
N GLY A 357 -11.63 27.17 -5.65
CA GLY A 357 -11.55 27.91 -4.38
C GLY A 357 -11.56 27.05 -3.12
N THR A 358 -11.50 25.71 -3.24
CA THR A 358 -11.49 24.79 -2.07
C THR A 358 -10.13 24.21 -1.74
N VAL A 359 -9.09 24.56 -2.49
CA VAL A 359 -7.72 24.12 -2.21
C VAL A 359 -7.12 24.96 -1.09
N GLU A 360 -6.71 24.28 -0.03
CA GLU A 360 -6.16 24.90 1.19
C GLU A 360 -4.82 24.27 1.55
N VAL A 361 -3.88 25.06 2.04
CA VAL A 361 -2.66 24.59 2.67
C VAL A 361 -2.92 24.43 4.16
N MET A 362 -3.00 23.18 4.63
CA MET A 362 -3.35 22.85 6.01
C MET A 362 -2.16 23.04 6.97
N GLU A 363 -0.97 22.70 6.53
CA GLU A 363 0.28 22.86 7.25
C GLU A 363 1.31 23.42 6.26
N SER A 364 2.29 24.19 6.73
CA SER A 364 3.30 24.79 5.85
C SER A 364 4.67 24.82 6.53
N PHE A 365 5.66 24.25 5.86
CA PHE A 365 7.06 24.24 6.28
C PHE A 365 7.28 23.67 7.70
N ARG A 366 6.54 22.62 8.06
CA ARG A 366 6.76 21.88 9.30
C ARG A 366 7.90 20.89 9.13
N VAL A 367 8.74 20.73 10.16
CA VAL A 367 9.77 19.69 10.15
C VAL A 367 9.25 18.42 10.80
N GLU A 368 9.37 17.30 10.10
CA GLU A 368 9.15 15.97 10.63
C GLU A 368 10.44 15.19 10.78
N ARG A 369 10.51 14.47 11.89
CA ARG A 369 11.68 13.67 12.26
C ARG A 369 11.40 12.20 12.05
N TYR A 370 12.23 11.57 11.24
CA TYR A 370 12.27 10.13 11.00
C TYR A 370 13.44 9.49 11.74
N SER A 371 13.64 8.20 11.59
CA SER A 371 14.69 7.45 12.30
C SER A 371 16.10 7.98 12.04
N SER A 372 16.41 8.35 10.79
CA SER A 372 17.75 8.73 10.37
C SER A 372 17.87 10.16 9.82
N VAL A 373 16.73 10.76 9.46
CA VAL A 373 16.67 12.08 8.80
C VAL A 373 15.49 12.89 9.30
N MET A 374 15.49 14.19 9.00
CA MET A 374 14.34 15.07 9.13
C MET A 374 14.05 15.73 7.78
N HIS A 375 12.78 16.03 7.53
CA HIS A 375 12.32 16.65 6.29
C HIS A 375 11.39 17.82 6.56
N ILE A 376 11.32 18.77 5.59
CA ILE A 376 10.27 19.78 5.56
C ILE A 376 9.03 19.14 4.91
N VAL A 377 7.86 19.39 5.50
CA VAL A 377 6.57 18.85 5.08
C VAL A 377 5.51 19.96 5.03
N SER A 378 4.60 19.86 4.11
CA SER A 378 3.41 20.74 4.02
C SER A 378 2.16 19.98 3.66
#